data_fc298dc990bcd469bf96585dbc81efc7
#
_entry.id   fc298dc990bcd469bf96585dbc81efc7
#
_cell.length_a   1.000
_cell.length_b   1.000
_cell.length_c   1.000
_cell.angle_alpha   90.00
_cell.angle_beta   90.00
_cell.angle_gamma   90.00
#
_symmetry.space_group_name_H-M   'P 1'
#
loop_
_entity.id
_entity.type
_entity.pdbx_description
1 polymer ?
#
loop_
_entity_poly.entity_id
_entity_poly.type
_entity_poly.pdbx_seq_one_letter_code
_entity_poly.pdbx_strand_id
1 'polypeptide(L)'
;DGSNTSGFQRTTLVATNGFLETNLGNVGIDVICLEEDSARKLETESTSDGEIVFYTLDRLGIPLVEIATAPDIQTPEHAKEVALMLGTLLRDTRRVRRGLGSIRQDLNVSIACGVRVEIKGCQDLEWVPQIIKIEMARQLHMYRLANELRKELELPLLPPDRRLDSIPVENRVALSASSKLPFKTEELTNLFVNSNSEMVVKALSMGSVVLGLKLQGFAGKIGTKELDENGAQMPRLGRE
;
A
#
# COMPACT_ATOMS: atom_id res chain seq x y z
N ASP A 1 29.03 0.81 4.34
CA ASP A 1 28.34 -0.27 5.00
C ASP A 1 27.20 -0.80 4.12
N GLY A 2 26.61 -1.93 4.47
CA GLY A 2 25.52 -2.54 3.70
C GLY A 2 24.20 -1.74 3.74
N SER A 3 24.09 -0.68 4.51
CA SER A 3 22.87 0.12 4.62
C SER A 3 22.51 0.80 3.29
N ASN A 4 23.49 1.21 2.52
CA ASN A 4 23.31 1.92 1.25
C ASN A 4 22.61 1.06 0.19
N THR A 5 22.81 -0.26 0.22
CA THR A 5 22.24 -1.23 -0.73
C THR A 5 20.95 -1.87 -0.21
N SER A 6 20.58 -1.67 1.05
CA SER A 6 19.34 -2.18 1.65
C SER A 6 18.12 -1.26 1.43
N GLY A 7 18.31 -0.08 0.82
CA GLY A 7 17.28 0.95 0.69
C GLY A 7 17.06 1.77 1.97
N PHE A 8 17.90 1.58 2.98
CA PHE A 8 17.83 2.35 4.20
C PHE A 8 18.22 3.82 3.94
N GLN A 9 17.39 4.75 4.41
CA GLN A 9 17.60 6.18 4.33
C GLN A 9 17.83 6.72 5.75
N ARG A 10 19.00 7.31 5.99
CA ARG A 10 19.25 8.00 7.25
C ARG A 10 18.38 9.24 7.28
N THR A 11 17.62 9.39 8.37
CA THR A 11 16.60 10.43 8.50
C THR A 11 16.83 11.25 9.75
N THR A 12 16.78 12.57 9.60
CA THR A 12 16.89 13.53 10.70
C THR A 12 15.65 14.42 10.72
N LEU A 13 15.01 14.52 11.89
CA LEU A 13 13.90 15.44 12.11
C LEU A 13 14.39 16.89 12.05
N VAL A 14 13.74 17.72 11.24
CA VAL A 14 14.08 19.14 11.05
C VAL A 14 13.04 20.05 11.70
N ALA A 15 11.76 19.78 11.49
CA ALA A 15 10.67 20.60 12.02
C ALA A 15 9.40 19.79 12.24
N THR A 16 8.53 20.30 13.12
CA THR A 16 7.23 19.71 13.46
C THR A 16 6.17 20.79 13.59
N ASN A 17 4.89 20.38 13.60
CA ASN A 17 3.75 21.22 13.95
C ASN A 17 3.59 22.46 13.04
N GLY A 18 3.89 22.31 11.75
CA GLY A 18 3.58 23.31 10.74
C GLY A 18 2.12 23.22 10.28
N PHE A 19 1.72 24.14 9.40
CA PHE A 19 0.45 24.05 8.71
C PHE A 19 0.51 24.74 7.35
N LEU A 20 -0.42 24.35 6.48
CA LEU A 20 -0.65 24.93 5.16
C LEU A 20 -2.08 25.47 5.12
N GLU A 21 -2.26 26.75 4.82
CA GLU A 21 -3.57 27.35 4.63
C GLU A 21 -4.07 27.03 3.22
N THR A 22 -5.24 26.38 3.13
CA THR A 22 -5.87 26.03 1.85
C THR A 22 -7.28 26.62 1.76
N ASN A 23 -7.89 26.59 0.58
CA ASN A 23 -9.26 27.05 0.38
C ASN A 23 -10.30 26.20 1.15
N LEU A 24 -9.96 24.97 1.50
CA LEU A 24 -10.83 24.03 2.21
C LEU A 24 -10.45 23.88 3.70
N GLY A 25 -9.58 24.73 4.21
CA GLY A 25 -9.14 24.72 5.60
C GLY A 25 -7.64 24.46 5.76
N ASN A 26 -7.17 24.54 7.00
CA ASN A 26 -5.77 24.30 7.30
C ASN A 26 -5.46 22.81 7.26
N VAL A 27 -4.32 22.47 6.68
CA VAL A 27 -3.73 21.13 6.69
C VAL A 27 -2.46 21.16 7.51
N GLY A 28 -2.40 20.38 8.57
CA GLY A 28 -1.21 20.26 9.41
C GLY A 28 -0.02 19.67 8.63
N ILE A 29 1.17 20.12 8.98
CA ILE A 29 2.44 19.50 8.57
C ILE A 29 3.01 18.86 9.83
N ASP A 30 2.89 17.54 9.93
CA ASP A 30 3.33 16.81 11.11
C ASP A 30 4.82 16.88 11.29
N VAL A 31 5.57 16.58 10.23
CA VAL A 31 7.02 16.56 10.25
C VAL A 31 7.62 17.03 8.93
N ILE A 32 8.79 17.63 9.05
CA ILE A 32 9.73 17.83 7.95
C ILE A 32 11.02 17.12 8.34
N CYS A 33 11.46 16.19 7.51
CA CYS A 33 12.68 15.42 7.71
C CYS A 33 13.69 15.68 6.60
N LEU A 34 14.97 15.60 6.96
CA LEU A 34 16.07 15.51 6.01
C LEU A 34 16.49 14.04 5.92
N GLU A 35 16.51 13.52 4.71
CA GLU A 35 16.90 12.15 4.41
C GLU A 35 18.11 12.09 3.49
N GLU A 36 18.84 10.99 3.55
CA GLU A 36 19.93 10.67 2.63
C GLU A 36 19.41 9.67 1.57
N ASP A 37 19.56 9.98 0.29
CA ASP A 37 19.17 8.99 -0.75
C ASP A 37 20.09 7.77 -0.70
N SER A 38 19.54 6.61 -1.02
CA SER A 38 20.25 5.33 -1.01
C SER A 38 20.81 4.98 -2.39
N ALA A 39 21.63 3.93 -2.46
CA ALA A 39 22.08 3.36 -3.73
C ALA A 39 20.88 2.90 -4.58
N ARG A 40 21.04 2.95 -5.89
CA ARG A 40 20.01 2.50 -6.83
C ARG A 40 20.37 1.13 -7.38
N LYS A 41 19.47 0.16 -7.18
CA LYS A 41 19.57 -1.16 -7.79
C LYS A 41 19.41 -1.02 -9.32
N LEU A 42 20.35 -1.61 -10.07
CA LEU A 42 20.32 -1.66 -11.53
C LEU A 42 19.70 -2.97 -12.01
N GLU A 43 20.36 -4.09 -11.68
CA GLU A 43 19.97 -5.42 -12.15
C GLU A 43 20.32 -6.50 -11.13
N THR A 44 19.77 -7.67 -11.35
CA THR A 44 20.09 -8.88 -10.59
C THR A 44 20.40 -10.01 -11.57
N GLU A 45 21.55 -10.65 -11.41
CA GLU A 45 21.93 -11.84 -12.16
C GLU A 45 21.84 -13.06 -11.24
N SER A 46 21.20 -14.14 -11.73
CA SER A 46 21.19 -15.43 -11.03
C SER A 46 22.39 -16.24 -11.47
N THR A 47 23.19 -16.70 -10.52
CA THR A 47 24.35 -17.54 -10.75
C THR A 47 24.19 -18.90 -10.06
N SER A 48 25.10 -19.84 -10.31
CA SER A 48 25.15 -21.14 -9.60
C SER A 48 25.30 -20.98 -8.08
N ASP A 49 25.94 -19.91 -7.64
CA ASP A 49 26.33 -19.66 -6.26
C ASP A 49 25.38 -18.71 -5.53
N GLY A 50 24.33 -18.22 -6.24
CA GLY A 50 23.33 -17.31 -5.70
C GLY A 50 23.02 -16.13 -6.62
N GLU A 51 22.42 -15.08 -6.07
CA GLU A 51 22.10 -13.87 -6.81
C GLU A 51 23.18 -12.81 -6.61
N ILE A 52 23.62 -12.21 -7.74
CA ILE A 52 24.49 -11.03 -7.76
C ILE A 52 23.62 -9.81 -8.07
N VAL A 53 23.67 -8.80 -7.18
CA VAL A 53 22.91 -7.57 -7.35
C VAL A 53 23.84 -6.41 -7.62
N PHE A 54 23.60 -5.71 -8.74
CA PHE A 54 24.37 -4.55 -9.15
C PHE A 54 23.70 -3.25 -8.70
N TYR A 55 24.49 -2.35 -8.14
CA TYR A 55 24.04 -1.06 -7.67
C TYR A 55 24.86 0.08 -8.29
N THR A 56 24.22 1.22 -8.53
CA THR A 56 24.91 2.49 -8.76
C THR A 56 24.82 3.39 -7.53
N LEU A 57 25.88 4.16 -7.32
CA LEU A 57 25.99 5.10 -6.20
C LEU A 57 25.81 6.55 -6.65
N ASP A 58 25.27 6.79 -7.85
CA ASP A 58 25.12 8.11 -8.47
C ASP A 58 24.25 9.08 -7.68
N ARG A 59 23.33 8.56 -6.88
CA ARG A 59 22.45 9.37 -6.03
C ARG A 59 22.73 9.22 -4.53
N LEU A 60 23.68 8.39 -4.15
CA LEU A 60 24.03 8.18 -2.74
C LEU A 60 24.45 9.52 -2.08
N GLY A 61 23.88 9.82 -0.92
CA GLY A 61 24.15 11.03 -0.18
C GLY A 61 23.48 12.29 -0.73
N ILE A 62 22.63 12.19 -1.78
CA ILE A 62 21.81 13.33 -2.20
C ILE A 62 20.79 13.60 -1.10
N PRO A 63 20.69 14.85 -0.59
CA PRO A 63 19.73 15.20 0.45
C PRO A 63 18.31 15.23 -0.15
N LEU A 64 17.38 14.58 0.55
CA LEU A 64 15.96 14.60 0.29
C LEU A 64 15.26 15.31 1.44
N VAL A 65 14.29 16.18 1.13
CA VAL A 65 13.42 16.77 2.15
C VAL A 65 12.08 16.06 2.06
N GLU A 66 11.71 15.33 3.11
CA GLU A 66 10.40 14.71 3.25
C GLU A 66 9.48 15.63 4.05
N ILE A 67 8.28 15.87 3.52
CA ILE A 67 7.23 16.65 4.19
C ILE A 67 6.03 15.72 4.35
N ALA A 68 5.64 15.43 5.58
CA ALA A 68 4.46 14.64 5.88
C ALA A 68 3.33 15.53 6.41
N THR A 69 2.16 15.45 5.76
CA THR A 69 0.95 16.15 6.20
C THR A 69 0.23 15.36 7.29
N ALA A 70 -0.49 16.05 8.15
CA ALA A 70 -1.50 15.45 9.01
C ALA A 70 -2.69 14.92 8.17
N PRO A 71 -3.53 14.02 8.74
CA PRO A 71 -4.67 13.43 8.02
C PRO A 71 -5.89 14.39 7.97
N ASP A 72 -5.66 15.66 7.65
CA ASP A 72 -6.68 16.71 7.62
C ASP A 72 -7.37 16.84 6.25
N ILE A 73 -6.81 16.20 5.23
CA ILE A 73 -7.32 16.23 3.86
C ILE A 73 -8.60 15.38 3.79
N GLN A 74 -9.73 16.02 3.46
CA GLN A 74 -11.05 15.40 3.51
C GLN A 74 -11.61 15.00 2.15
N THR A 75 -11.11 15.59 1.05
CA THR A 75 -11.60 15.31 -0.29
C THR A 75 -10.47 15.05 -1.27
N PRO A 76 -10.73 14.29 -2.36
CA PRO A 76 -9.73 14.07 -3.39
C PRO A 76 -9.23 15.36 -4.06
N GLU A 77 -10.10 16.32 -4.24
CA GLU A 77 -9.78 17.65 -4.82
C GLU A 77 -8.89 18.46 -3.88
N HIS A 78 -9.15 18.40 -2.56
CA HIS A 78 -8.31 19.02 -1.55
C HIS A 78 -6.88 18.44 -1.56
N ALA A 79 -6.75 17.12 -1.76
CA ALA A 79 -5.43 16.49 -1.89
C ALA A 79 -4.63 17.06 -3.08
N LYS A 80 -5.27 17.27 -4.21
CA LYS A 80 -4.65 17.92 -5.37
C LYS A 80 -4.19 19.35 -5.06
N GLU A 81 -5.04 20.13 -4.39
CA GLU A 81 -4.72 21.49 -3.97
C GLU A 81 -3.47 21.52 -3.07
N VAL A 82 -3.46 20.70 -2.02
CA VAL A 82 -2.34 20.61 -1.08
C VAL A 82 -1.05 20.20 -1.79
N ALA A 83 -1.10 19.19 -2.65
CA ALA A 83 0.06 18.74 -3.41
C ALA A 83 0.62 19.84 -4.34
N LEU A 84 -0.27 20.58 -5.01
CA LEU A 84 0.10 21.72 -5.84
C LEU A 84 0.75 22.85 -5.03
N MET A 85 0.17 23.19 -3.88
CA MET A 85 0.68 24.26 -3.01
C MET A 85 2.05 23.91 -2.44
N LEU A 86 2.25 22.70 -1.91
CA LEU A 86 3.55 22.23 -1.42
C LEU A 86 4.59 22.23 -2.52
N GLY A 87 4.24 21.71 -3.70
CA GLY A 87 5.13 21.74 -4.86
C GLY A 87 5.51 23.15 -5.30
N THR A 88 4.59 24.10 -5.19
CA THR A 88 4.83 25.52 -5.50
C THR A 88 5.75 26.15 -4.46
N LEU A 89 5.46 25.98 -3.17
CA LEU A 89 6.32 26.47 -2.09
C LEU A 89 7.76 25.99 -2.22
N LEU A 90 7.95 24.69 -2.50
CA LEU A 90 9.28 24.11 -2.72
C LEU A 90 10.00 24.79 -3.90
N ARG A 91 9.32 24.99 -5.02
CA ARG A 91 9.92 25.66 -6.22
C ARG A 91 10.22 27.13 -5.98
N ASP A 92 9.41 27.83 -5.21
CA ASP A 92 9.60 29.24 -4.88
C ASP A 92 10.83 29.49 -4.02
N THR A 93 11.27 28.49 -3.25
CA THR A 93 12.57 28.55 -2.56
C THR A 93 13.74 28.68 -3.54
N ARG A 94 13.59 28.28 -4.81
CA ARG A 94 14.63 28.18 -5.85
C ARG A 94 15.81 27.26 -5.45
N ARG A 95 15.64 26.42 -4.44
CA ARG A 95 16.67 25.52 -3.90
C ARG A 95 16.43 24.05 -4.24
N VAL A 96 15.23 23.71 -4.73
CA VAL A 96 14.93 22.34 -5.17
C VAL A 96 15.39 22.12 -6.63
N ARG A 97 15.77 20.89 -6.93
CA ARG A 97 16.11 20.51 -8.32
C ARG A 97 14.88 20.64 -9.21
N ARG A 98 15.12 20.92 -10.50
CA ARG A 98 14.08 20.96 -11.52
C ARG A 98 14.12 19.72 -12.39
N GLY A 99 12.98 19.38 -12.98
CA GLY A 99 12.83 18.26 -13.89
C GLY A 99 11.89 17.18 -13.34
N LEU A 100 11.56 16.22 -14.19
CA LEU A 100 10.72 15.08 -13.84
C LEU A 100 11.35 14.28 -12.69
N GLY A 101 10.54 13.92 -11.68
CA GLY A 101 10.98 13.14 -10.53
C GLY A 101 11.79 13.90 -9.48
N SER A 102 11.95 15.25 -9.63
CA SER A 102 12.64 16.07 -8.62
C SER A 102 11.78 16.29 -7.38
N ILE A 103 10.49 16.51 -7.55
CA ILE A 103 9.48 16.52 -6.49
C ILE A 103 8.65 15.26 -6.69
N ARG A 104 8.66 14.39 -5.71
CA ARG A 104 7.89 13.14 -5.70
C ARG A 104 6.82 13.25 -4.64
N GLN A 105 5.74 12.54 -4.81
CA GLN A 105 4.67 12.49 -3.82
C GLN A 105 4.13 11.07 -3.70
N ASP A 106 3.84 10.70 -2.47
CA ASP A 106 3.13 9.48 -2.12
C ASP A 106 1.77 9.87 -1.53
N LEU A 107 0.74 9.10 -1.84
CA LEU A 107 -0.61 9.33 -1.32
C LEU A 107 -0.91 8.29 -0.25
N ASN A 108 -1.21 8.74 0.96
CA ASN A 108 -1.72 7.90 2.02
C ASN A 108 -3.24 8.03 2.08
N VAL A 109 -3.96 6.99 1.68
CA VAL A 109 -5.42 7.00 1.61
C VAL A 109 -6.01 6.05 2.63
N SER A 110 -6.98 6.51 3.40
CA SER A 110 -7.78 5.70 4.32
C SER A 110 -9.20 6.22 4.38
N ILE A 111 -10.17 5.30 4.51
CA ILE A 111 -11.56 5.63 4.85
C ILE A 111 -11.88 5.08 6.24
N ALA A 112 -12.98 5.51 6.85
CA ALA A 112 -13.32 5.12 8.23
C ALA A 112 -13.35 3.60 8.44
N CYS A 113 -13.89 2.84 7.49
CA CYS A 113 -13.94 1.37 7.55
C CYS A 113 -12.73 0.67 6.93
N GLY A 114 -11.77 1.42 6.38
CA GLY A 114 -10.57 0.91 5.73
C GLY A 114 -9.32 0.95 6.60
N VAL A 115 -8.18 0.83 5.96
CA VAL A 115 -6.85 0.98 6.55
C VAL A 115 -6.01 1.92 5.68
N ARG A 116 -4.99 2.53 6.25
CA ARG A 116 -4.07 3.38 5.49
C ARG A 116 -3.34 2.56 4.43
N VAL A 117 -3.45 2.99 3.19
CA VAL A 117 -2.73 2.45 2.04
C VAL A 117 -1.86 3.54 1.44
N GLU A 118 -0.59 3.26 1.27
CA GLU A 118 0.37 4.14 0.61
C GLU A 118 0.39 3.84 -0.88
N ILE A 119 0.17 4.86 -1.71
CA ILE A 119 0.21 4.77 -3.16
C ILE A 119 1.39 5.58 -3.65
N LYS A 120 2.36 4.90 -4.26
CA LYS A 120 3.59 5.49 -4.80
C LYS A 120 3.48 5.75 -6.30
N GLY A 121 4.26 6.74 -6.77
CA GLY A 121 4.42 6.99 -8.19
C GLY A 121 3.33 7.84 -8.85
N CYS A 122 2.47 8.49 -8.08
CA CYS A 122 1.53 9.48 -8.61
C CYS A 122 2.27 10.79 -8.91
N GLN A 123 2.74 10.96 -10.14
CA GLN A 123 3.54 12.12 -10.56
C GLN A 123 2.70 13.26 -11.12
N ASP A 124 1.56 12.94 -11.72
CA ASP A 124 0.67 13.93 -12.33
C ASP A 124 -0.43 14.32 -11.34
N LEU A 125 -0.49 15.61 -11.02
CA LEU A 125 -1.47 16.17 -10.08
C LEU A 125 -2.91 16.02 -10.56
N GLU A 126 -3.14 15.96 -11.89
CA GLU A 126 -4.50 15.77 -12.43
C GLU A 126 -5.07 14.38 -12.09
N TRP A 127 -4.19 13.39 -11.92
CA TRP A 127 -4.60 12.03 -11.56
C TRP A 127 -4.83 11.82 -10.06
N VAL A 128 -4.33 12.72 -9.20
CA VAL A 128 -4.46 12.60 -7.74
C VAL A 128 -5.91 12.37 -7.29
N PRO A 129 -6.91 13.18 -7.71
CA PRO A 129 -8.29 12.95 -7.28
C PRO A 129 -8.84 11.61 -7.74
N GLN A 130 -8.54 11.19 -8.96
CA GLN A 130 -9.04 9.93 -9.52
C GLN A 130 -8.43 8.73 -8.81
N ILE A 131 -7.12 8.75 -8.54
CA ILE A 131 -6.43 7.68 -7.80
C ILE A 131 -7.02 7.53 -6.41
N ILE A 132 -7.25 8.64 -5.70
CA ILE A 132 -7.87 8.62 -4.36
C ILE A 132 -9.28 8.05 -4.43
N LYS A 133 -10.11 8.46 -5.39
CA LYS A 133 -11.48 7.93 -5.56
C LYS A 133 -11.49 6.42 -5.81
N ILE A 134 -10.58 5.93 -6.65
CA ILE A 134 -10.43 4.50 -6.92
C ILE A 134 -10.05 3.75 -5.65
N GLU A 135 -9.07 4.25 -4.89
CA GLU A 135 -8.63 3.60 -3.66
C GLU A 135 -9.70 3.63 -2.57
N MET A 136 -10.42 4.74 -2.41
CA MET A 136 -11.57 4.81 -1.49
C MET A 136 -12.66 3.79 -1.85
N ALA A 137 -12.99 3.68 -3.14
CA ALA A 137 -13.95 2.69 -3.63
C ALA A 137 -13.46 1.26 -3.40
N ARG A 138 -12.16 0.99 -3.63
CA ARG A 138 -11.55 -0.31 -3.36
C ARG A 138 -11.66 -0.69 -1.88
N GLN A 139 -11.30 0.20 -0.96
CA GLN A 139 -11.39 -0.06 0.48
C GLN A 139 -12.83 -0.32 0.93
N LEU A 140 -13.79 0.46 0.42
CA LEU A 140 -15.21 0.27 0.73
C LEU A 140 -15.72 -1.07 0.21
N HIS A 141 -15.34 -1.45 -1.01
CA HIS A 141 -15.71 -2.73 -1.61
C HIS A 141 -15.16 -3.91 -0.78
N MET A 142 -13.87 -3.86 -0.43
CA MET A 142 -13.24 -4.89 0.40
C MET A 142 -13.91 -5.01 1.78
N TYR A 143 -14.29 -3.90 2.39
CA TYR A 143 -15.04 -3.88 3.65
C TYR A 143 -16.42 -4.58 3.50
N ARG A 144 -17.13 -4.29 2.41
CA ARG A 144 -18.45 -4.92 2.14
C ARG A 144 -18.32 -6.42 1.93
N LEU A 145 -17.38 -6.85 1.07
CA LEU A 145 -17.10 -8.27 0.83
C LEU A 145 -16.70 -9.01 2.12
N ALA A 146 -15.85 -8.38 2.93
CA ALA A 146 -15.44 -8.97 4.21
C ALA A 146 -16.64 -9.17 5.13
N ASN A 147 -17.57 -8.22 5.19
CA ASN A 147 -18.77 -8.33 6.03
C ASN A 147 -19.80 -9.33 5.47
N GLU A 148 -19.95 -9.44 4.16
CA GLU A 148 -20.77 -10.49 3.55
C GLU A 148 -20.24 -11.89 3.93
N LEU A 149 -18.94 -12.12 3.76
CA LEU A 149 -18.31 -13.40 4.13
C LEU A 149 -18.43 -13.68 5.63
N ARG A 150 -18.21 -12.68 6.48
CA ARG A 150 -18.36 -12.82 7.94
C ARG A 150 -19.79 -13.17 8.32
N LYS A 151 -20.78 -12.57 7.64
CA LYS A 151 -22.19 -12.91 7.86
C LYS A 151 -22.50 -14.37 7.47
N GLU A 152 -21.99 -14.84 6.33
CA GLU A 152 -22.16 -16.23 5.89
C GLU A 152 -21.49 -17.24 6.83
N LEU A 153 -20.41 -16.85 7.51
CA LEU A 153 -19.65 -17.64 8.47
C LEU A 153 -20.09 -17.43 9.93
N GLU A 154 -21.17 -16.71 10.15
CA GLU A 154 -21.69 -16.35 11.48
C GLU A 154 -20.64 -15.69 12.40
N LEU A 155 -19.75 -14.89 11.80
CA LEU A 155 -18.72 -14.14 12.50
C LEU A 155 -19.20 -12.71 12.81
N PRO A 156 -18.69 -12.08 13.89
CA PRO A 156 -18.97 -10.67 14.18
C PRO A 156 -18.60 -9.78 13.00
N LEU A 157 -19.47 -8.85 12.61
CA LEU A 157 -19.21 -7.92 11.52
C LEU A 157 -18.09 -6.94 11.87
N LEU A 158 -17.33 -6.49 10.87
CA LEU A 158 -16.39 -5.40 11.02
C LEU A 158 -17.17 -4.10 11.26
N PRO A 159 -16.73 -3.25 12.19
CA PRO A 159 -17.39 -1.97 12.43
C PRO A 159 -17.20 -1.01 11.24
N PRO A 160 -18.13 -0.07 11.03
CA PRO A 160 -18.04 0.92 9.95
C PRO A 160 -16.91 1.93 10.18
N ASP A 161 -16.46 2.10 11.40
CA ASP A 161 -15.28 2.87 11.78
C ASP A 161 -14.28 1.95 12.46
N ARG A 162 -13.10 1.79 11.85
CA ARG A 162 -12.04 0.91 12.32
C ARG A 162 -10.93 1.62 13.09
N ARG A 163 -11.09 2.88 13.39
CA ARG A 163 -10.14 3.58 14.24
C ARG A 163 -10.05 2.86 15.60
N LEU A 164 -8.84 2.70 16.08
CA LEU A 164 -8.57 1.90 17.28
C LEU A 164 -9.34 2.40 18.50
N ASP A 165 -9.57 3.71 18.57
CA ASP A 165 -10.26 4.37 19.71
C ASP A 165 -11.77 4.12 19.69
N SER A 166 -12.36 3.85 18.53
CA SER A 166 -13.78 3.56 18.38
C SER A 166 -14.13 2.08 18.53
N ILE A 167 -13.11 1.20 18.64
CA ILE A 167 -13.29 -0.25 18.77
C ILE A 167 -13.06 -0.65 20.23
N PRO A 168 -14.09 -1.14 20.95
CA PRO A 168 -13.91 -1.69 22.30
C PRO A 168 -12.80 -2.76 22.34
N VAL A 169 -12.03 -2.79 23.42
CA VAL A 169 -10.85 -3.67 23.56
C VAL A 169 -11.23 -5.14 23.38
N GLU A 170 -12.35 -5.56 23.92
CA GLU A 170 -12.91 -6.91 23.78
C GLU A 170 -13.18 -7.30 22.32
N ASN A 171 -13.50 -6.34 21.46
CA ASN A 171 -13.78 -6.56 20.04
C ASN A 171 -12.54 -6.53 19.16
N ARG A 172 -11.43 -5.94 19.64
CA ARG A 172 -10.16 -5.92 18.90
C ARG A 172 -9.60 -7.31 18.67
N VAL A 173 -9.70 -8.19 19.67
CA VAL A 173 -9.28 -9.61 19.57
C VAL A 173 -10.17 -10.39 18.61
N ALA A 174 -11.47 -10.10 18.56
CA ALA A 174 -12.41 -10.71 17.62
C ALA A 174 -12.15 -10.29 16.17
N LEU A 175 -11.51 -9.12 15.94
CA LEU A 175 -11.15 -8.65 14.61
C LEU A 175 -9.88 -9.31 14.06
N SER A 176 -8.97 -9.79 14.92
CA SER A 176 -7.77 -10.54 14.52
C SER A 176 -8.07 -12.03 14.32
N ALA A 177 -9.10 -12.32 13.56
CA ALA A 177 -9.75 -13.63 13.52
C ALA A 177 -9.02 -14.73 12.72
N SER A 178 -7.72 -14.61 12.47
CA SER A 178 -6.96 -15.67 11.77
C SER A 178 -7.02 -17.04 12.50
N SER A 179 -7.24 -17.05 13.81
CA SER A 179 -7.38 -18.28 14.61
C SER A 179 -8.77 -18.92 14.58
N LYS A 180 -9.78 -18.24 14.02
CA LYS A 180 -11.17 -18.70 14.03
C LYS A 180 -11.74 -19.02 12.64
N LEU A 181 -10.98 -18.79 11.58
CA LEU A 181 -11.43 -19.17 10.26
C LEU A 181 -11.32 -20.68 10.09
N PRO A 182 -12.39 -21.38 9.70
CA PRO A 182 -12.41 -22.84 9.58
C PRO A 182 -11.70 -23.30 8.30
N PHE A 183 -10.44 -22.91 8.12
CA PHE A 183 -9.66 -23.36 6.98
C PHE A 183 -9.11 -24.75 7.22
N LYS A 184 -9.46 -25.67 6.34
CA LYS A 184 -8.84 -26.99 6.27
C LYS A 184 -7.82 -26.98 5.15
N THR A 185 -6.61 -27.38 5.46
CA THR A 185 -5.58 -27.65 4.47
C THR A 185 -5.60 -29.14 4.11
N GLU A 186 -5.45 -29.43 2.83
CA GLU A 186 -5.30 -30.80 2.30
C GLU A 186 -4.01 -30.86 1.50
N GLU A 187 -3.27 -31.96 1.61
CA GLU A 187 -2.09 -32.17 0.79
C GLU A 187 -2.50 -32.60 -0.61
N LEU A 188 -2.12 -31.84 -1.61
CA LEU A 188 -2.46 -32.04 -3.02
C LEU A 188 -1.23 -32.34 -3.88
N THR A 189 -0.09 -32.68 -3.30
CA THR A 189 1.20 -32.90 -3.99
C THR A 189 1.03 -33.84 -5.19
N ASN A 190 0.28 -34.92 -5.02
CA ASN A 190 0.06 -35.91 -6.08
C ASN A 190 -0.60 -35.35 -7.35
N LEU A 191 -1.40 -34.29 -7.24
CA LEU A 191 -2.05 -33.64 -8.39
C LEU A 191 -1.06 -32.79 -9.21
N PHE A 192 0.10 -32.45 -8.63
CA PHE A 192 1.07 -31.53 -9.21
C PHE A 192 2.37 -32.20 -9.63
N VAL A 193 2.47 -33.53 -9.51
CA VAL A 193 3.68 -34.28 -9.91
C VAL A 193 4.06 -34.06 -11.37
N ASN A 194 3.08 -33.87 -12.25
CA ASN A 194 3.27 -33.61 -13.67
C ASN A 194 2.99 -32.11 -14.03
N SER A 195 3.25 -31.20 -13.13
CA SER A 195 3.06 -29.77 -13.36
C SER A 195 3.98 -29.26 -14.44
N ASN A 196 3.47 -28.37 -15.32
CA ASN A 196 4.27 -27.64 -16.32
C ASN A 196 4.91 -26.35 -15.74
N SER A 197 4.68 -26.03 -14.47
CA SER A 197 5.24 -24.87 -13.80
C SER A 197 6.63 -25.19 -13.30
N GLU A 198 7.66 -24.52 -13.83
CA GLU A 198 9.06 -24.69 -13.39
C GLU A 198 9.24 -24.47 -11.88
N MET A 199 8.52 -23.48 -11.33
CA MET A 199 8.53 -23.19 -9.90
C MET A 199 8.03 -24.39 -9.07
N VAL A 200 6.92 -24.99 -9.48
CA VAL A 200 6.32 -26.15 -8.79
C VAL A 200 7.25 -27.35 -8.92
N VAL A 201 7.75 -27.65 -10.10
CA VAL A 201 8.70 -28.76 -10.36
C VAL A 201 9.94 -28.62 -9.50
N LYS A 202 10.54 -27.42 -9.46
CA LYS A 202 11.72 -27.13 -8.63
C LYS A 202 11.42 -27.32 -7.15
N ALA A 203 10.29 -26.80 -6.66
CA ALA A 203 9.91 -26.94 -5.25
C ALA A 203 9.70 -28.41 -4.85
N LEU A 204 9.01 -29.18 -5.69
CA LEU A 204 8.80 -30.62 -5.44
C LEU A 204 10.12 -31.41 -5.45
N SER A 205 11.05 -31.09 -6.37
CA SER A 205 12.37 -31.74 -6.40
C SER A 205 13.22 -31.46 -5.15
N MET A 206 12.92 -30.38 -4.44
CA MET A 206 13.56 -30.01 -3.17
C MET A 206 12.82 -30.60 -1.92
N GLY A 207 11.83 -31.48 -2.14
CA GLY A 207 11.06 -32.11 -1.07
C GLY A 207 9.92 -31.26 -0.50
N SER A 208 9.55 -30.17 -1.18
CA SER A 208 8.38 -29.37 -0.81
C SER A 208 7.08 -30.13 -1.11
N VAL A 209 5.99 -29.75 -0.44
CA VAL A 209 4.65 -30.28 -0.68
C VAL A 209 3.71 -29.17 -1.17
N VAL A 210 2.68 -29.58 -1.92
CA VAL A 210 1.62 -28.65 -2.34
C VAL A 210 0.43 -28.81 -1.38
N LEU A 211 0.07 -27.71 -0.72
CA LEU A 211 -1.09 -27.66 0.16
C LEU A 211 -2.24 -26.92 -0.51
N GLY A 212 -3.41 -27.53 -0.52
CA GLY A 212 -4.67 -26.90 -0.89
C GLY A 212 -5.37 -26.29 0.33
N LEU A 213 -5.92 -25.09 0.17
CA LEU A 213 -6.71 -24.43 1.19
C LEU A 213 -8.15 -24.26 0.67
N LYS A 214 -9.12 -24.90 1.34
CA LYS A 214 -10.53 -24.71 1.01
C LYS A 214 -11.07 -23.47 1.72
N LEU A 215 -11.36 -22.44 0.94
CA LEU A 215 -11.98 -21.20 1.40
C LEU A 215 -13.50 -21.31 1.30
N GLN A 216 -14.16 -21.61 2.41
CA GLN A 216 -15.61 -21.68 2.46
C GLN A 216 -16.23 -20.30 2.28
N GLY A 217 -17.30 -20.18 1.49
CA GLY A 217 -18.00 -18.92 1.22
C GLY A 217 -17.34 -18.03 0.15
N PHE A 218 -16.17 -18.40 -0.41
CA PHE A 218 -15.48 -17.59 -1.44
C PHE A 218 -15.93 -17.87 -2.88
N ALA A 219 -16.76 -18.90 -3.09
CA ALA A 219 -17.26 -19.20 -4.42
C ALA A 219 -18.01 -18.00 -5.00
N GLY A 220 -17.66 -17.59 -6.23
CA GLY A 220 -18.21 -16.41 -6.91
C GLY A 220 -17.60 -15.06 -6.49
N LYS A 221 -16.85 -14.97 -5.38
CA LYS A 221 -16.29 -13.69 -4.88
C LYS A 221 -14.88 -13.40 -5.43
N ILE A 222 -14.10 -14.41 -5.78
CA ILE A 222 -12.71 -14.25 -6.23
C ILE A 222 -12.61 -13.60 -7.62
N GLY A 223 -13.49 -13.97 -8.52
CA GLY A 223 -13.47 -13.56 -9.92
C GLY A 223 -14.59 -12.60 -10.35
N THR A 224 -15.41 -12.12 -9.41
CA THR A 224 -16.57 -11.27 -9.71
C THR A 224 -16.14 -9.98 -10.39
N LYS A 225 -16.76 -9.69 -11.54
CA LYS A 225 -16.62 -8.43 -12.27
C LYS A 225 -17.78 -7.52 -11.87
N GLU A 226 -17.62 -6.81 -10.77
CA GLU A 226 -18.57 -5.78 -10.40
C GLU A 226 -18.13 -4.44 -11.01
N LEU A 227 -19.11 -3.66 -11.41
CA LEU A 227 -18.91 -2.30 -11.86
C LEU A 227 -19.39 -1.35 -10.76
N ASP A 228 -18.66 -0.26 -10.54
CA ASP A 228 -19.13 0.82 -9.67
C ASP A 228 -20.28 1.60 -10.34
N GLU A 229 -20.81 2.58 -9.64
CA GLU A 229 -21.89 3.45 -10.13
C GLU A 229 -21.53 4.26 -11.39
N ASN A 230 -20.23 4.37 -11.70
CA ASN A 230 -19.69 5.03 -12.89
C ASN A 230 -19.34 4.04 -14.02
N GLY A 231 -19.60 2.73 -13.83
CA GLY A 231 -19.24 1.68 -14.77
C GLY A 231 -17.78 1.27 -14.77
N ALA A 232 -16.98 1.73 -13.80
CA ALA A 232 -15.59 1.30 -13.64
C ALA A 232 -15.52 -0.07 -12.95
N GLN A 233 -14.54 -0.87 -13.35
CA GLN A 233 -14.35 -2.22 -12.83
C GLN A 233 -13.87 -2.18 -11.38
N MET A 234 -14.64 -2.75 -10.45
CA MET A 234 -14.24 -2.88 -9.06
C MET A 234 -13.11 -3.90 -8.88
N PRO A 235 -12.28 -3.75 -7.84
CA PRO A 235 -11.22 -4.71 -7.53
C PRO A 235 -11.80 -6.11 -7.27
N ARG A 236 -11.01 -7.14 -7.57
CA ARG A 236 -11.36 -8.53 -7.34
C ARG A 236 -10.46 -9.11 -6.27
N LEU A 237 -11.03 -9.92 -5.35
CA LEU A 237 -10.23 -10.62 -4.34
C LEU A 237 -9.06 -11.42 -4.92
N GLY A 238 -9.23 -12.00 -6.10
CA GLY A 238 -8.17 -12.75 -6.77
C GLY A 238 -7.03 -11.91 -7.35
N ARG A 239 -7.08 -10.57 -7.23
CA ARG A 239 -6.00 -9.65 -7.61
C ARG A 239 -5.30 -9.01 -6.41
N GLU A 240 -5.95 -9.00 -5.25
CA GLU A 240 -5.45 -8.49 -3.98
C GLU A 240 -4.66 -9.58 -3.22
#